data_e183143d449cf0e2fc4a95c03cabc46f
#
_entry.id   e183143d449cf0e2fc4a95c03cabc46f
#
_cell.length_a   1.000
_cell.length_b   1.000
_cell.length_c   1.000
_cell.angle_alpha   90.00
_cell.angle_beta   90.00
_cell.angle_gamma   90.00
#
_symmetry.space_group_name_H-M   'P 1'
#
loop_
_entity.id
_entity.type
_entity.pdbx_description
1 polymer ?
#
loop_
_entity_poly.entity_id
_entity_poly.type
_entity_poly.pdbx_seq_one_letter_code
_entity_poly.pdbx_strand_id
1 'polypeptide(L)'
;MNTFGRKLTLTTFGESHTAAIGGVLDGFPAGVRIDLNFIQSELDKRKPGGSKFATARSEGDRVEILSGVFDGLSTGTPIGFIIRNENQKSGDYENLRELFRPGHADYAYYRKFGIRDHRGGGRSSARETAVRVAGGAIAQILLNEFGVSVQSGVASVGEISCGERLDFDLAARSEIFSLGNEEAMKEEILKAKQGHDSVGASVVTVIRGAPAGLGEGLYYKFDAAIAAAMMGINGVKAVEIGEGVNASKMRGSQNNDSMSAAYAGVNSADSAHGVNFSRGDNSTLDDADEQSNLNGGKFGEFKSDASENSKSDSPANLNRFSKVADINFADGSAKCGDNSGKISKETNGVFGSASDFCGANNDKFGFASNHAGGTLGGMTSGQEVVIKTHFKPTPSIILSQPTQNVRGQDVICELRGRHDPCIGVRGSVVATAMARLVTADMMLLNLSANLANLKKIYAGMSK
;
A
#
# COMPACT_ATOMS: atom_id res chain seq x y z
N MET A 1 14.43 0.58 -9.67
CA MET A 1 13.48 1.07 -10.69
C MET A 1 12.84 2.36 -10.20
N ASN A 2 12.49 3.27 -11.11
CA ASN A 2 11.83 4.55 -10.78
C ASN A 2 10.43 4.63 -11.39
N THR A 3 9.92 3.52 -11.91
CA THR A 3 8.58 3.37 -12.49
C THR A 3 7.77 2.40 -11.64
N PHE A 4 6.55 2.79 -11.32
CA PHE A 4 5.54 2.03 -10.59
C PHE A 4 4.32 1.80 -11.49
N GLY A 5 3.58 0.69 -11.31
CA GLY A 5 2.41 0.32 -12.10
C GLY A 5 2.73 -0.55 -13.32
N ARG A 6 1.70 -1.03 -14.02
CA ARG A 6 1.80 -1.87 -15.21
C ARG A 6 1.08 -1.28 -16.41
N LYS A 7 -0.21 -0.95 -16.27
CA LYS A 7 -1.01 -0.31 -17.30
C LYS A 7 -1.03 1.20 -17.10
N LEU A 8 -1.31 1.63 -15.87
CA LEU A 8 -1.13 3.01 -15.43
C LEU A 8 0.24 3.11 -14.74
N THR A 9 1.22 3.69 -15.41
CA THR A 9 2.58 3.75 -14.87
C THR A 9 2.97 5.16 -14.46
N LEU A 10 3.62 5.29 -13.30
CA LEU A 10 4.20 6.54 -12.82
C LEU A 10 5.72 6.40 -12.75
N THR A 11 6.43 7.07 -13.64
CA THR A 11 7.89 7.23 -13.57
C THR A 11 8.23 8.51 -12.85
N THR A 12 9.02 8.45 -11.76
CA THR A 12 9.39 9.60 -10.95
C THR A 12 10.87 9.94 -11.11
N PHE A 13 11.20 11.25 -11.09
CA PHE A 13 12.56 11.76 -11.21
C PHE A 13 12.78 12.99 -10.32
N GLY A 14 14.04 13.45 -10.26
CA GLY A 14 14.47 14.59 -9.45
C GLY A 14 14.79 14.21 -8.01
N GLU A 15 15.41 15.12 -7.29
CA GLU A 15 15.93 14.93 -5.93
C GLU A 15 15.61 16.15 -5.05
N SER A 16 15.74 15.99 -3.74
CA SER A 16 15.30 17.02 -2.77
C SER A 16 16.03 18.36 -2.89
N HIS A 17 17.24 18.38 -3.46
CA HIS A 17 18.09 19.58 -3.59
C HIS A 17 18.50 19.85 -5.04
N THR A 18 17.73 19.37 -6.01
CA THR A 18 17.81 19.76 -7.42
C THR A 18 16.75 20.83 -7.73
N ALA A 19 16.71 21.33 -8.96
CA ALA A 19 15.78 22.38 -9.38
C ALA A 19 14.30 21.99 -9.20
N ALA A 20 13.98 20.72 -9.47
CA ALA A 20 12.61 20.19 -9.37
C ALA A 20 12.62 18.69 -9.12
N ILE A 21 11.49 18.19 -8.66
CA ILE A 21 11.08 16.79 -8.76
C ILE A 21 9.93 16.70 -9.74
N GLY A 22 9.70 15.53 -10.37
CA GLY A 22 8.61 15.40 -11.32
C GLY A 22 8.27 13.94 -11.62
N GLY A 23 7.21 13.78 -12.39
CA GLY A 23 6.72 12.48 -12.83
C GLY A 23 6.18 12.51 -14.23
N VAL A 24 6.14 11.32 -14.81
CA VAL A 24 5.44 11.01 -16.06
C VAL A 24 4.44 9.92 -15.73
N LEU A 25 3.14 10.24 -15.83
CA LEU A 25 2.05 9.28 -15.70
C LEU A 25 1.62 8.85 -17.11
N ASP A 26 1.84 7.59 -17.43
CA ASP A 26 1.53 7.01 -18.73
C ASP A 26 0.42 5.94 -18.62
N GLY A 27 -0.31 5.70 -19.71
CA GLY A 27 -1.43 4.78 -19.74
C GLY A 27 -2.75 5.34 -19.19
N PHE A 28 -2.82 6.64 -18.92
CA PHE A 28 -4.04 7.30 -18.45
C PHE A 28 -5.01 7.52 -19.63
N PRO A 29 -6.32 7.20 -19.48
CA PRO A 29 -7.30 7.32 -20.57
C PRO A 29 -7.47 8.76 -21.07
N ALA A 30 -7.76 8.93 -22.37
CA ALA A 30 -8.16 10.22 -22.95
C ALA A 30 -9.57 10.61 -22.50
N GLY A 31 -9.85 11.94 -22.51
CA GLY A 31 -11.18 12.49 -22.29
C GLY A 31 -11.58 12.70 -20.83
N VAL A 32 -10.69 12.42 -19.88
CA VAL A 32 -10.92 12.69 -18.45
C VAL A 32 -10.59 14.15 -18.15
N ARG A 33 -11.50 14.87 -17.48
CA ARG A 33 -11.29 16.27 -17.09
C ARG A 33 -10.31 16.35 -15.92
N ILE A 34 -9.18 17.02 -16.14
CA ILE A 34 -8.13 17.18 -15.13
C ILE A 34 -8.40 18.42 -14.27
N ASP A 35 -8.70 18.20 -13.01
CA ASP A 35 -8.89 19.26 -12.01
C ASP A 35 -7.58 19.58 -11.29
N LEU A 36 -6.92 20.68 -11.72
CA LEU A 36 -5.68 21.16 -11.12
C LEU A 36 -5.85 21.60 -9.66
N ASN A 37 -7.01 22.15 -9.30
CA ASN A 37 -7.28 22.57 -7.92
C ASN A 37 -7.38 21.39 -6.99
N PHE A 38 -8.01 20.30 -7.44
CA PHE A 38 -8.03 19.05 -6.69
C PHE A 38 -6.61 18.48 -6.50
N ILE A 39 -5.80 18.41 -7.57
CA ILE A 39 -4.41 17.92 -7.47
C ILE A 39 -3.61 18.77 -6.48
N GLN A 40 -3.75 20.10 -6.55
CA GLN A 40 -3.06 21.01 -5.64
C GLN A 40 -3.54 20.85 -4.20
N SER A 41 -4.83 20.67 -3.96
CA SER A 41 -5.37 20.43 -2.62
C SER A 41 -4.80 19.18 -1.96
N GLU A 42 -4.59 18.10 -2.72
CA GLU A 42 -3.95 16.88 -2.22
C GLU A 42 -2.46 17.09 -1.90
N LEU A 43 -1.75 17.87 -2.72
CA LEU A 43 -0.38 18.28 -2.43
C LEU A 43 -0.30 19.16 -1.18
N ASP A 44 -1.26 20.04 -0.97
CA ASP A 44 -1.34 20.92 0.20
C ASP A 44 -1.52 20.14 1.51
N LYS A 45 -2.25 19.03 1.50
CA LYS A 45 -2.33 18.10 2.64
C LYS A 45 -0.99 17.47 3.00
N ARG A 46 -0.15 17.18 1.99
CA ARG A 46 1.16 16.55 2.18
C ARG A 46 2.27 17.52 2.51
N LYS A 47 2.21 18.77 2.03
CA LYS A 47 3.33 19.72 2.11
C LYS A 47 3.80 19.93 3.55
N PRO A 48 5.12 20.13 3.78
CA PRO A 48 5.65 20.46 5.08
C PRO A 48 5.29 21.89 5.50
N GLY A 49 5.24 22.18 6.80
CA GLY A 49 5.13 23.54 7.33
C GLY A 49 3.72 24.02 7.65
N GLY A 50 2.70 23.18 7.50
CA GLY A 50 1.30 23.57 7.80
C GLY A 50 0.89 23.47 9.27
N SER A 51 1.68 22.84 10.15
CA SER A 51 1.30 22.54 11.53
C SER A 51 2.49 22.48 12.47
N LYS A 52 2.29 22.77 13.75
CA LYS A 52 3.28 22.60 14.83
C LYS A 52 3.73 21.15 15.04
N PHE A 53 2.95 20.18 14.54
CA PHE A 53 3.22 18.74 14.60
C PHE A 53 4.07 18.23 13.42
N ALA A 54 4.35 19.08 12.44
CA ALA A 54 5.18 18.78 11.28
C ALA A 54 6.53 19.52 11.36
N THR A 55 7.38 19.30 10.34
CA THR A 55 8.64 20.04 10.18
C THR A 55 8.39 21.54 9.97
N ALA A 56 9.30 22.36 10.42
CA ALA A 56 9.30 23.81 10.17
C ALA A 56 9.73 24.20 8.72
N ARG A 57 10.02 23.23 7.84
CA ARG A 57 10.26 23.47 6.41
C ARG A 57 8.94 23.91 5.77
N SER A 58 8.98 24.88 4.88
CA SER A 58 7.83 25.30 4.08
C SER A 58 8.15 25.16 2.60
N GLU A 59 7.28 24.54 1.84
CA GLU A 59 7.36 24.39 0.38
C GLU A 59 6.01 24.74 -0.22
N GLY A 60 6.00 25.35 -1.40
CA GLY A 60 4.76 25.66 -2.13
C GLY A 60 4.09 24.40 -2.71
N ASP A 61 4.90 23.40 -3.06
CA ASP A 61 4.50 22.15 -3.73
C ASP A 61 3.57 22.38 -4.93
N ARG A 62 3.77 23.48 -5.66
CA ARG A 62 2.93 23.82 -6.81
C ARG A 62 3.23 22.88 -7.98
N VAL A 63 2.18 22.22 -8.47
CA VAL A 63 2.29 21.33 -9.63
C VAL A 63 2.17 22.12 -10.93
N GLU A 64 3.05 21.81 -11.89
CA GLU A 64 3.01 22.31 -13.27
C GLU A 64 2.82 21.12 -14.20
N ILE A 65 1.69 21.06 -14.94
CA ILE A 65 1.46 20.05 -15.99
C ILE A 65 2.15 20.54 -17.28
N LEU A 66 2.96 19.67 -17.85
CA LEU A 66 3.79 19.99 -19.03
C LEU A 66 3.29 19.35 -20.32
N SER A 67 2.54 18.22 -20.21
CA SER A 67 2.03 17.46 -21.36
C SER A 67 0.84 16.59 -20.97
N GLY A 68 0.18 16.00 -21.97
CA GLY A 68 -0.88 15.00 -21.77
C GLY A 68 -2.24 15.60 -21.43
N VAL A 69 -2.39 16.93 -21.45
CA VAL A 69 -3.66 17.65 -21.21
C VAL A 69 -3.85 18.74 -22.28
N PHE A 70 -5.05 18.80 -22.88
CA PHE A 70 -5.47 19.82 -23.82
C PHE A 70 -6.90 20.25 -23.48
N ASP A 71 -7.15 21.57 -23.40
CA ASP A 71 -8.43 22.17 -22.99
C ASP A 71 -9.03 21.57 -21.68
N GLY A 72 -8.15 21.22 -20.74
CA GLY A 72 -8.51 20.62 -19.45
C GLY A 72 -8.90 19.14 -19.51
N LEU A 73 -8.75 18.49 -20.67
CA LEU A 73 -8.99 17.05 -20.84
C LEU A 73 -7.67 16.30 -21.05
N SER A 74 -7.59 15.10 -20.51
CA SER A 74 -6.48 14.19 -20.81
C SER A 74 -6.51 13.76 -22.28
N THR A 75 -5.34 13.63 -22.91
CA THR A 75 -5.21 13.32 -24.34
C THR A 75 -4.94 11.83 -24.61
N GLY A 76 -4.74 11.01 -23.58
CA GLY A 76 -4.31 9.62 -23.72
C GLY A 76 -2.80 9.46 -23.97
N THR A 77 -2.06 10.57 -24.04
CA THR A 77 -0.59 10.60 -24.10
C THR A 77 -0.01 10.83 -22.70
N PRO A 78 1.30 10.61 -22.46
CA PRO A 78 1.87 10.74 -21.13
C PRO A 78 1.65 12.11 -20.50
N ILE A 79 1.11 12.12 -19.29
CA ILE A 79 0.95 13.33 -18.47
C ILE A 79 2.27 13.59 -17.75
N GLY A 80 3.06 14.52 -18.27
CA GLY A 80 4.29 14.98 -17.65
C GLY A 80 4.02 16.16 -16.71
N PHE A 81 4.59 16.14 -15.49
CA PHE A 81 4.44 17.21 -14.52
C PHE A 81 5.69 17.37 -13.65
N ILE A 82 5.87 18.59 -13.13
CA ILE A 82 6.97 18.95 -12.22
C ILE A 82 6.45 19.69 -11.00
N ILE A 83 7.26 19.65 -9.92
CA ILE A 83 7.11 20.42 -8.69
C ILE A 83 8.47 21.02 -8.36
N ARG A 84 8.57 22.36 -8.34
CA ARG A 84 9.83 23.05 -8.10
C ARG A 84 10.25 22.94 -6.64
N ASN A 85 11.57 22.91 -6.42
CA ASN A 85 12.15 23.00 -5.09
C ASN A 85 12.52 24.47 -4.83
N GLU A 86 11.86 25.09 -3.84
CA GLU A 86 11.98 26.54 -3.60
C GLU A 86 12.81 26.87 -2.35
N ASN A 87 12.72 26.07 -1.29
CA ASN A 87 13.25 26.35 0.04
C ASN A 87 14.33 25.38 0.51
N GLN A 88 15.15 24.89 -0.40
CA GLN A 88 16.26 24.01 -0.09
C GLN A 88 17.43 24.78 0.56
N LYS A 89 17.95 24.26 1.69
CA LYS A 89 19.13 24.79 2.38
C LYS A 89 20.25 23.76 2.34
N SER A 90 21.02 23.74 1.26
CA SER A 90 22.08 22.73 1.04
C SER A 90 23.18 22.77 2.10
N GLY A 91 23.48 23.97 2.65
CA GLY A 91 24.50 24.16 3.68
C GLY A 91 24.22 23.44 5.00
N ASP A 92 22.93 23.15 5.32
CA ASP A 92 22.56 22.44 6.55
C ASP A 92 23.03 20.97 6.56
N TYR A 93 23.53 20.45 5.43
CA TYR A 93 23.91 19.04 5.24
C TYR A 93 25.41 18.83 4.98
N GLU A 94 26.24 19.87 5.00
CA GLU A 94 27.66 19.75 4.67
C GLU A 94 28.42 18.85 5.67
N ASN A 95 28.06 18.91 6.96
CA ASN A 95 28.61 18.03 8.00
C ASN A 95 28.26 16.55 7.77
N LEU A 96 27.27 16.22 6.92
CA LEU A 96 26.84 14.86 6.60
C LEU A 96 27.54 14.29 5.36
N ARG A 97 28.40 15.04 4.72
CA ARG A 97 29.06 14.65 3.47
C ARG A 97 29.82 13.35 3.58
N GLU A 98 30.57 13.19 4.66
CA GLU A 98 31.42 12.02 4.87
C GLU A 98 30.88 10.98 5.87
N LEU A 99 29.75 11.21 6.51
CA LEU A 99 29.19 10.28 7.49
C LEU A 99 27.83 9.70 7.06
N PHE A 100 27.47 8.58 7.64
CA PHE A 100 26.17 7.94 7.41
C PHE A 100 25.24 8.22 8.58
N ARG A 101 24.06 8.78 8.33
CA ARG A 101 23.05 8.96 9.38
C ARG A 101 22.54 7.59 9.87
N PRO A 102 22.47 7.33 11.17
CA PRO A 102 21.90 6.10 11.72
C PRO A 102 20.46 5.88 11.21
N GLY A 103 20.14 4.65 10.81
CA GLY A 103 18.81 4.31 10.32
C GLY A 103 18.34 4.98 9.03
N HIS A 104 19.19 5.80 8.38
CA HIS A 104 18.91 6.43 7.09
C HIS A 104 19.45 5.61 5.92
N ALA A 105 18.98 5.90 4.70
CA ALA A 105 19.41 5.20 3.49
C ALA A 105 20.84 5.54 3.02
N ASP A 106 21.55 6.45 3.66
CA ASP A 106 22.86 6.95 3.24
C ASP A 106 23.86 5.85 2.95
N TYR A 107 24.03 4.90 3.89
CA TYR A 107 24.93 3.77 3.74
C TYR A 107 24.55 2.87 2.57
N ALA A 108 23.26 2.51 2.46
CA ALA A 108 22.79 1.62 1.40
C ALA A 108 22.93 2.25 0.01
N TYR A 109 22.66 3.55 -0.13
CA TYR A 109 22.89 4.29 -1.39
C TYR A 109 24.39 4.33 -1.76
N TYR A 110 25.24 4.64 -0.79
CA TYR A 110 26.69 4.67 -1.00
C TYR A 110 27.21 3.29 -1.41
N ARG A 111 26.79 2.22 -0.74
CA ARG A 111 27.21 0.84 -1.09
C ARG A 111 26.70 0.38 -2.44
N LYS A 112 25.50 0.81 -2.83
CA LYS A 112 24.89 0.38 -4.08
C LYS A 112 25.40 1.15 -5.30
N PHE A 113 25.54 2.47 -5.17
CA PHE A 113 25.83 3.35 -6.31
C PHE A 113 27.27 3.91 -6.31
N GLY A 114 28.02 3.74 -5.22
CA GLY A 114 29.36 4.32 -5.07
C GLY A 114 29.38 5.84 -4.82
N ILE A 115 28.25 6.49 -5.06
CA ILE A 115 28.06 7.94 -4.87
C ILE A 115 26.67 8.19 -4.27
N ARG A 116 26.53 9.26 -3.49
CA ARG A 116 25.25 9.73 -2.98
C ARG A 116 25.20 11.26 -2.96
N ASP A 117 24.04 11.84 -3.15
CA ASP A 117 23.79 13.24 -2.79
C ASP A 117 23.52 13.30 -1.28
N HIS A 118 24.45 13.90 -0.53
CA HIS A 118 24.33 14.04 0.92
C HIS A 118 23.31 15.11 1.32
N ARG A 119 22.95 16.02 0.41
CA ARG A 119 22.03 17.13 0.65
C ARG A 119 20.60 16.63 0.78
N GLY A 120 20.06 16.61 1.98
CA GLY A 120 18.69 16.16 2.27
C GLY A 120 18.35 14.70 1.89
N GLY A 121 19.35 13.88 1.51
CA GLY A 121 19.19 12.47 1.16
C GLY A 121 18.79 12.19 -0.29
N GLY A 122 18.83 13.16 -1.20
CA GLY A 122 18.59 12.94 -2.63
C GLY A 122 17.24 12.25 -2.92
N ARG A 123 17.27 11.16 -3.67
CA ARG A 123 16.09 10.32 -3.99
C ARG A 123 15.50 9.59 -2.78
N SER A 124 16.27 9.34 -1.71
CA SER A 124 15.75 8.71 -0.50
C SER A 124 14.98 9.68 0.40
N SER A 125 14.95 10.96 0.07
CA SER A 125 14.21 11.98 0.79
C SER A 125 12.70 11.79 0.64
N ALA A 126 11.93 12.00 1.72
CA ALA A 126 10.47 12.05 1.67
C ALA A 126 9.92 13.17 0.73
N ARG A 127 10.77 14.07 0.23
CA ARG A 127 10.42 15.09 -0.77
C ARG A 127 9.83 14.47 -2.05
N GLU A 128 10.39 13.35 -2.51
CA GLU A 128 9.94 12.67 -3.73
C GLU A 128 8.47 12.21 -3.65
N THR A 129 7.92 12.02 -2.45
CA THR A 129 6.53 11.60 -2.28
C THR A 129 5.50 12.62 -2.77
N ALA A 130 5.89 13.90 -2.97
CA ALA A 130 5.02 14.88 -3.59
C ALA A 130 4.63 14.48 -5.03
N VAL A 131 5.55 13.87 -5.77
CA VAL A 131 5.28 13.34 -7.12
C VAL A 131 4.28 12.20 -7.07
N ARG A 132 4.38 11.31 -6.06
CA ARG A 132 3.41 10.23 -5.87
C ARG A 132 2.03 10.78 -5.53
N VAL A 133 1.94 11.82 -4.70
CA VAL A 133 0.67 12.44 -4.33
C VAL A 133 0.03 13.10 -5.55
N ALA A 134 0.78 13.81 -6.40
CA ALA A 134 0.26 14.37 -7.64
C ALA A 134 -0.25 13.27 -8.59
N GLY A 135 0.53 12.20 -8.81
CA GLY A 135 0.10 11.06 -9.62
C GLY A 135 -1.13 10.35 -9.06
N GLY A 136 -1.18 10.16 -7.73
CA GLY A 136 -2.32 9.57 -7.05
C GLY A 136 -3.58 10.45 -7.09
N ALA A 137 -3.42 11.79 -7.06
CA ALA A 137 -4.53 12.71 -7.25
C ALA A 137 -5.10 12.62 -8.68
N ILE A 138 -4.23 12.56 -9.71
CA ILE A 138 -4.67 12.34 -11.09
C ILE A 138 -5.39 10.98 -11.21
N ALA A 139 -4.89 9.92 -10.58
CA ALA A 139 -5.54 8.62 -10.55
C ALA A 139 -6.92 8.68 -9.86
N GLN A 140 -7.09 9.48 -8.78
CA GLN A 140 -8.37 9.65 -8.10
C GLN A 140 -9.41 10.31 -9.02
N ILE A 141 -9.01 11.25 -9.88
CA ILE A 141 -9.93 11.87 -10.83
C ILE A 141 -10.57 10.80 -11.74
N LEU A 142 -9.78 9.83 -12.21
CA LEU A 142 -10.30 8.69 -12.96
C LEU A 142 -11.19 7.79 -12.10
N LEU A 143 -10.79 7.50 -10.87
CA LEU A 143 -11.53 6.63 -9.96
C LEU A 143 -12.91 7.21 -9.59
N ASN A 144 -13.04 8.54 -9.53
CA ASN A 144 -14.29 9.23 -9.24
C ASN A 144 -15.37 8.95 -10.31
N GLU A 145 -14.99 8.76 -11.58
CA GLU A 145 -15.91 8.39 -12.66
C GLU A 145 -16.59 7.04 -12.42
N PHE A 146 -16.03 6.22 -11.53
CA PHE A 146 -16.54 4.89 -11.17
C PHE A 146 -17.03 4.80 -9.73
N GLY A 147 -17.13 5.92 -9.01
CA GLY A 147 -17.57 5.94 -7.62
C GLY A 147 -16.58 5.33 -6.63
N VAL A 148 -15.31 5.16 -7.01
CA VAL A 148 -14.26 4.61 -6.14
C VAL A 148 -13.59 5.72 -5.36
N SER A 149 -13.57 5.60 -4.04
CA SER A 149 -12.92 6.54 -3.13
C SER A 149 -11.83 5.87 -2.29
N VAL A 150 -10.82 6.65 -1.92
CA VAL A 150 -9.70 6.20 -1.07
C VAL A 150 -9.44 7.24 -0.01
N GLN A 151 -9.43 6.81 1.24
CA GLN A 151 -9.17 7.64 2.42
C GLN A 151 -8.14 6.97 3.32
N SER A 152 -7.33 7.78 4.00
CA SER A 152 -6.39 7.30 5.02
C SER A 152 -6.42 8.21 6.23
N GLY A 153 -6.11 7.62 7.38
CA GLY A 153 -5.93 8.37 8.62
C GLY A 153 -4.91 7.69 9.55
N VAL A 154 -4.38 8.47 10.48
CA VAL A 154 -3.44 8.00 11.51
C VAL A 154 -4.22 7.22 12.56
N ALA A 155 -3.89 5.95 12.70
CA ALA A 155 -4.54 5.04 13.64
C ALA A 155 -3.77 4.91 14.97
N SER A 156 -2.45 5.19 14.97
CA SER A 156 -1.69 5.29 16.21
C SER A 156 -0.46 6.19 16.05
N VAL A 157 -0.01 6.76 17.17
CA VAL A 157 1.27 7.47 17.31
C VAL A 157 1.95 6.89 18.55
N GLY A 158 3.13 6.28 18.37
CA GLY A 158 3.74 5.47 19.42
C GLY A 158 2.77 4.40 19.92
N GLU A 159 2.51 4.39 21.22
CA GLU A 159 1.55 3.48 21.86
C GLU A 159 0.11 4.02 21.90
N ILE A 160 -0.10 5.28 21.54
CA ILE A 160 -1.43 5.90 21.57
C ILE A 160 -2.23 5.48 20.35
N SER A 161 -3.28 4.69 20.56
CA SER A 161 -4.21 4.22 19.54
C SER A 161 -5.40 5.16 19.36
N CYS A 162 -6.00 5.20 18.16
CA CYS A 162 -7.23 5.92 17.86
C CYS A 162 -8.48 5.34 18.58
N GLY A 163 -8.36 4.14 19.18
CA GLY A 163 -9.48 3.40 19.73
C GLY A 163 -10.04 2.37 18.73
N GLU A 164 -11.20 1.81 19.04
CA GLU A 164 -11.83 0.75 18.25
C GLU A 164 -12.52 1.26 16.99
N ARG A 165 -13.05 2.47 17.04
CA ARG A 165 -13.78 3.08 15.91
C ARG A 165 -12.87 3.97 15.09
N LEU A 166 -12.86 3.76 13.77
CA LEU A 166 -12.16 4.60 12.81
C LEU A 166 -13.07 5.74 12.34
N ASP A 167 -12.70 6.98 12.65
CA ASP A 167 -13.46 8.17 12.25
C ASP A 167 -12.72 8.92 11.12
N PHE A 168 -13.10 8.63 9.87
CA PHE A 168 -12.53 9.29 8.69
C PHE A 168 -13.02 10.72 8.50
N ASP A 169 -14.18 11.11 9.09
CA ASP A 169 -14.65 12.49 9.07
C ASP A 169 -13.84 13.35 10.04
N LEU A 170 -13.45 12.78 11.18
CA LEU A 170 -12.48 13.40 12.08
C LEU A 170 -11.14 13.56 11.36
N ALA A 171 -10.61 12.48 10.73
CA ALA A 171 -9.33 12.53 10.03
C ALA A 171 -9.29 13.61 8.94
N ALA A 172 -10.39 13.83 8.23
CA ALA A 172 -10.47 14.86 7.19
C ALA A 172 -10.34 16.31 7.74
N ARG A 173 -10.66 16.53 9.02
CA ARG A 173 -10.61 17.83 9.71
C ARG A 173 -9.40 17.96 10.65
N SER A 174 -8.76 16.86 10.97
CA SER A 174 -7.64 16.77 11.91
C SER A 174 -6.36 17.33 11.34
N GLU A 175 -5.60 18.10 12.13
CA GLU A 175 -4.27 18.60 11.77
C GLU A 175 -3.22 17.48 11.59
N ILE A 176 -3.47 16.29 12.15
CA ILE A 176 -2.61 15.12 12.08
C ILE A 176 -3.28 13.94 11.37
N PHE A 177 -4.45 14.16 10.76
CA PHE A 177 -5.26 13.12 10.10
C PHE A 177 -5.64 11.96 11.04
N SER A 178 -5.86 12.24 12.33
CA SER A 178 -6.17 11.24 13.35
C SER A 178 -7.54 10.61 13.13
N LEU A 179 -7.62 9.28 13.27
CA LEU A 179 -8.88 8.52 13.24
C LEU A 179 -9.58 8.46 14.61
N GLY A 180 -9.01 9.06 15.64
CA GLY A 180 -9.52 9.14 17.01
C GLY A 180 -8.41 9.50 17.99
N ASN A 181 -8.74 9.82 19.23
CA ASN A 181 -7.80 10.22 20.30
C ASN A 181 -6.77 11.28 19.88
N GLU A 182 -7.21 12.27 19.07
CA GLU A 182 -6.33 13.24 18.40
C GLU A 182 -5.44 14.00 19.39
N GLU A 183 -5.99 14.48 20.51
CA GLU A 183 -5.23 15.29 21.46
C GLU A 183 -4.09 14.47 22.12
N ALA A 184 -4.35 13.23 22.53
CA ALA A 184 -3.32 12.37 23.09
C ALA A 184 -2.21 12.04 22.07
N MET A 185 -2.57 11.82 20.80
CA MET A 185 -1.58 11.63 19.72
C MET A 185 -0.76 12.90 19.48
N LYS A 186 -1.38 14.08 19.51
CA LYS A 186 -0.70 15.36 19.39
C LYS A 186 0.29 15.60 20.53
N GLU A 187 -0.09 15.25 21.76
CA GLU A 187 0.78 15.33 22.93
C GLU A 187 2.01 14.44 22.78
N GLU A 188 1.82 13.19 22.32
CA GLU A 188 2.94 12.27 22.10
C GLU A 188 3.91 12.78 21.02
N ILE A 189 3.40 13.37 19.92
CA ILE A 189 4.23 13.99 18.88
C ILE A 189 5.03 15.18 19.48
N LEU A 190 4.38 16.01 20.28
CA LEU A 190 5.04 17.16 20.92
C LEU A 190 6.09 16.74 21.93
N LYS A 191 5.83 15.68 22.72
CA LYS A 191 6.77 15.10 23.67
C LYS A 191 8.02 14.60 22.94
N ALA A 192 7.86 13.83 21.86
CA ALA A 192 8.98 13.39 21.03
C ALA A 192 9.78 14.59 20.49
N LYS A 193 9.11 15.61 19.97
CA LYS A 193 9.75 16.84 19.44
C LYS A 193 10.50 17.62 20.51
N GLN A 194 9.97 17.75 21.73
CA GLN A 194 10.62 18.39 22.87
C GLN A 194 11.85 17.61 23.33
N GLY A 195 11.79 16.28 23.25
CA GLY A 195 12.92 15.38 23.53
C GLY A 195 13.97 15.36 22.42
N HIS A 196 13.82 16.19 21.36
CA HIS A 196 14.71 16.17 20.19
C HIS A 196 14.74 14.84 19.44
N ASP A 197 13.69 14.05 19.59
CA ASP A 197 13.51 12.71 19.05
C ASP A 197 12.34 12.66 18.05
N SER A 198 11.96 11.45 17.65
CA SER A 198 10.83 11.18 16.76
C SER A 198 10.06 9.95 17.23
N VAL A 199 8.81 9.85 16.78
CA VAL A 199 7.90 8.75 17.14
C VAL A 199 7.35 8.08 15.89
N GLY A 200 7.13 6.76 15.96
CA GLY A 200 6.49 5.97 14.92
C GLY A 200 4.98 6.15 14.89
N ALA A 201 4.34 5.66 13.83
CA ALA A 201 2.89 5.73 13.69
C ALA A 201 2.37 4.56 12.86
N SER A 202 1.08 4.24 13.01
CA SER A 202 0.36 3.43 12.05
C SER A 202 -0.72 4.26 11.34
N VAL A 203 -1.00 3.89 10.10
CA VAL A 203 -1.98 4.53 9.21
C VAL A 203 -2.92 3.46 8.71
N VAL A 204 -4.22 3.72 8.77
CA VAL A 204 -5.22 2.88 8.11
C VAL A 204 -5.68 3.58 6.83
N THR A 205 -5.69 2.82 5.74
CA THR A 205 -6.19 3.23 4.42
C THR A 205 -7.37 2.36 4.05
N VAL A 206 -8.47 2.96 3.60
CA VAL A 206 -9.66 2.25 3.13
C VAL A 206 -9.97 2.66 1.70
N ILE A 207 -10.23 1.64 0.85
CA ILE A 207 -10.69 1.81 -0.52
C ILE A 207 -12.16 1.38 -0.55
N ARG A 208 -13.06 2.26 -0.99
CA ARG A 208 -14.50 2.03 -1.10
C ARG A 208 -14.95 2.07 -2.55
N GLY A 209 -15.95 1.27 -2.88
CA GLY A 209 -16.54 1.25 -4.22
C GLY A 209 -15.69 0.54 -5.28
N ALA A 210 -14.57 -0.08 -4.90
CA ALA A 210 -13.79 -0.88 -5.84
C ALA A 210 -14.62 -2.12 -6.28
N PRO A 211 -14.75 -2.36 -7.60
CA PRO A 211 -15.49 -3.54 -8.06
C PRO A 211 -14.79 -4.84 -7.64
N ALA A 212 -15.57 -5.91 -7.47
CA ALA A 212 -15.02 -7.24 -7.25
C ALA A 212 -14.20 -7.71 -8.46
N GLY A 213 -13.13 -8.48 -8.19
CA GLY A 213 -12.32 -9.12 -9.23
C GLY A 213 -11.14 -8.30 -9.75
N LEU A 214 -10.76 -7.19 -9.08
CA LEU A 214 -9.51 -6.49 -9.41
C LEU A 214 -8.30 -7.24 -8.85
N GLY A 215 -7.26 -7.42 -9.66
CA GLY A 215 -6.06 -8.17 -9.32
C GLY A 215 -6.05 -9.56 -9.94
N GLU A 216 -4.94 -10.26 -9.78
CA GLU A 216 -4.72 -11.59 -10.36
C GLU A 216 -4.73 -12.68 -9.27
N GLY A 217 -5.07 -13.90 -9.63
CA GLY A 217 -5.19 -15.02 -8.69
C GLY A 217 -3.84 -15.54 -8.14
N LEU A 218 -2.72 -15.31 -8.86
CA LEU A 218 -1.39 -15.82 -8.48
C LEU A 218 -0.36 -14.70 -8.38
N TYR A 219 0.10 -14.19 -9.52
CA TYR A 219 1.09 -13.14 -9.60
C TYR A 219 0.41 -11.80 -9.83
N TYR A 220 0.87 -10.75 -9.18
CA TYR A 220 0.24 -9.43 -9.25
C TYR A 220 -1.17 -9.38 -8.63
N LYS A 221 -1.35 -10.12 -7.53
CA LYS A 221 -2.52 -10.02 -6.66
C LYS A 221 -2.74 -8.58 -6.22
N PHE A 222 -3.99 -8.20 -5.99
CA PHE A 222 -4.31 -6.85 -5.51
C PHE A 222 -3.65 -6.57 -4.15
N ASP A 223 -3.78 -7.49 -3.20
CA ASP A 223 -3.15 -7.41 -1.88
C ASP A 223 -1.62 -7.33 -1.96
N ALA A 224 -0.98 -8.11 -2.84
CA ALA A 224 0.47 -8.07 -3.04
C ALA A 224 0.92 -6.74 -3.66
N ALA A 225 0.19 -6.21 -4.65
CA ALA A 225 0.50 -4.95 -5.31
C ALA A 225 0.33 -3.76 -4.35
N ILE A 226 -0.76 -3.74 -3.56
CA ILE A 226 -1.00 -2.70 -2.58
C ILE A 226 0.04 -2.75 -1.45
N ALA A 227 0.38 -3.96 -0.96
CA ALA A 227 1.43 -4.11 0.05
C ALA A 227 2.80 -3.65 -0.47
N ALA A 228 3.16 -3.98 -1.71
CA ALA A 228 4.40 -3.51 -2.35
C ALA A 228 4.41 -1.98 -2.52
N ALA A 229 3.29 -1.38 -2.89
CA ALA A 229 3.13 0.07 -3.01
C ALA A 229 3.33 0.78 -1.67
N MET A 230 2.68 0.29 -0.61
CA MET A 230 2.80 0.82 0.75
C MET A 230 4.22 0.61 1.31
N MET A 231 4.81 -0.58 1.15
CA MET A 231 6.17 -0.87 1.58
C MET A 231 7.21 -0.01 0.85
N GLY A 232 6.89 0.46 -0.36
CA GLY A 232 7.70 1.40 -1.12
C GLY A 232 7.65 2.85 -0.59
N ILE A 233 6.82 3.18 0.40
CA ILE A 233 6.78 4.49 1.03
C ILE A 233 7.93 4.61 2.03
N ASN A 234 8.60 5.76 2.03
CA ASN A 234 9.73 6.02 2.92
C ASN A 234 9.33 5.84 4.40
N GLY A 235 10.06 5.01 5.12
CA GLY A 235 9.84 4.76 6.55
C GLY A 235 8.86 3.65 6.88
N VAL A 236 8.14 3.07 5.92
CA VAL A 236 7.28 1.92 6.14
C VAL A 236 8.08 0.67 6.49
N LYS A 237 7.60 -0.12 7.46
CA LYS A 237 8.23 -1.35 7.95
C LYS A 237 7.32 -2.56 8.01
N ALA A 238 6.00 -2.36 8.01
CA ALA A 238 5.02 -3.44 7.91
C ALA A 238 3.77 -2.94 7.18
N VAL A 239 3.07 -3.87 6.54
CA VAL A 239 1.78 -3.67 5.88
C VAL A 239 0.89 -4.85 6.26
N GLU A 240 -0.33 -4.57 6.65
CA GLU A 240 -1.35 -5.56 6.98
C GLU A 240 -2.58 -5.34 6.10
N ILE A 241 -3.25 -6.42 5.72
CA ILE A 241 -4.51 -6.42 4.96
C ILE A 241 -5.55 -7.11 5.84
N GLY A 242 -6.72 -6.47 6.05
CA GLY A 242 -7.76 -6.98 6.94
C GLY A 242 -7.24 -7.21 8.36
N GLU A 243 -7.45 -8.41 8.90
CA GLU A 243 -6.95 -8.81 10.24
C GLU A 243 -5.42 -8.82 10.36
N GLY A 244 -4.71 -8.82 9.22
CA GLY A 244 -3.25 -8.76 9.21
C GLY A 244 -2.60 -9.86 10.06
N VAL A 245 -1.68 -9.48 10.96
CA VAL A 245 -0.99 -10.44 11.84
C VAL A 245 -1.93 -11.12 12.84
N ASN A 246 -3.10 -10.55 13.12
CA ASN A 246 -4.07 -11.13 14.03
C ASN A 246 -4.70 -12.41 13.45
N ALA A 247 -4.86 -12.50 12.12
CA ALA A 247 -5.38 -13.69 11.45
C ALA A 247 -4.59 -14.96 11.81
N SER A 248 -3.28 -14.85 12.10
CA SER A 248 -2.44 -15.99 12.51
C SER A 248 -2.84 -16.60 13.86
N LYS A 249 -3.60 -15.89 14.69
CA LYS A 249 -4.09 -16.32 16.00
C LYS A 249 -5.53 -16.86 15.93
N MET A 250 -6.22 -16.69 14.80
CA MET A 250 -7.63 -17.03 14.63
C MET A 250 -7.80 -18.47 14.11
N ARG A 251 -8.94 -19.04 14.41
CA ARG A 251 -9.39 -20.29 13.76
C ARG A 251 -10.11 -19.95 12.46
N GLY A 252 -10.14 -20.87 11.49
CA GLY A 252 -10.84 -20.66 10.21
C GLY A 252 -12.31 -20.25 10.39
N SER A 253 -13.02 -20.84 11.35
CA SER A 253 -14.41 -20.48 11.68
C SER A 253 -14.61 -19.07 12.21
N GLN A 254 -13.56 -18.43 12.69
CA GLN A 254 -13.56 -17.04 13.17
C GLN A 254 -13.12 -16.06 12.10
N ASN A 255 -12.23 -16.49 11.20
CA ASN A 255 -11.62 -15.64 10.17
C ASN A 255 -12.38 -15.69 8.83
N ASN A 256 -13.22 -16.70 8.59
CA ASN A 256 -13.92 -16.82 7.31
C ASN A 256 -15.05 -15.82 7.19
N ASP A 257 -15.04 -15.03 6.11
CA ASP A 257 -16.13 -14.13 5.76
C ASP A 257 -17.26 -14.90 5.09
N SER A 258 -18.30 -15.24 5.87
CA SER A 258 -19.43 -15.98 5.36
C SER A 258 -20.30 -15.12 4.45
N MET A 259 -20.88 -15.72 3.42
CA MET A 259 -21.75 -15.05 2.45
C MET A 259 -23.21 -15.37 2.68
N SER A 260 -24.09 -14.37 2.53
CA SER A 260 -25.54 -14.54 2.59
C SER A 260 -26.24 -13.47 1.77
N ALA A 261 -27.33 -13.84 1.10
CA ALA A 261 -28.19 -12.89 0.40
C ALA A 261 -28.83 -11.84 1.35
N ALA A 262 -28.93 -12.14 2.65
CA ALA A 262 -29.42 -11.17 3.64
C ALA A 262 -28.54 -9.92 3.79
N TYR A 263 -27.26 -10.02 3.38
CA TYR A 263 -26.31 -8.92 3.40
C TYR A 263 -26.11 -8.27 2.00
N ALA A 264 -26.86 -8.74 1.00
CA ALA A 264 -26.79 -8.16 -0.35
C ALA A 264 -27.27 -6.70 -0.33
N GLY A 265 -26.50 -5.81 -0.94
CA GLY A 265 -26.83 -4.36 -1.00
C GLY A 265 -26.63 -3.59 0.30
N VAL A 266 -26.17 -4.22 1.38
CA VAL A 266 -25.72 -3.51 2.58
C VAL A 266 -24.38 -2.87 2.27
N ASN A 267 -24.36 -1.56 2.13
CA ASN A 267 -23.11 -0.81 1.97
C ASN A 267 -22.24 -1.04 3.20
N SER A 268 -21.01 -1.46 2.98
CA SER A 268 -20.02 -1.84 3.98
C SER A 268 -19.52 -0.69 4.88
N ALA A 269 -20.14 0.49 4.81
CA ALA A 269 -19.84 1.59 5.74
C ALA A 269 -19.98 1.19 7.22
N ASP A 270 -20.85 0.21 7.51
CA ASP A 270 -21.00 -0.37 8.85
C ASP A 270 -20.11 -1.58 9.12
N SER A 271 -19.53 -2.20 8.10
CA SER A 271 -18.67 -3.40 8.24
C SER A 271 -17.22 -3.10 8.60
N ALA A 272 -16.77 -1.85 8.57
CA ALA A 272 -15.49 -1.42 9.15
C ALA A 272 -15.41 -1.65 10.68
N HIS A 273 -16.55 -1.97 11.29
CA HIS A 273 -16.65 -2.33 12.72
C HIS A 273 -16.20 -3.77 13.04
N GLY A 274 -15.92 -4.60 12.02
CA GLY A 274 -15.50 -5.99 12.22
C GLY A 274 -14.00 -6.21 12.24
N VAL A 275 -13.18 -5.24 11.81
CA VAL A 275 -11.72 -5.38 11.84
C VAL A 275 -11.23 -4.91 13.22
N ASN A 276 -11.12 -5.84 14.16
CA ASN A 276 -10.51 -5.59 15.46
C ASN A 276 -9.01 -5.34 15.29
N PHE A 277 -8.60 -4.09 15.31
CA PHE A 277 -7.20 -3.72 15.49
C PHE A 277 -6.82 -3.93 16.97
N SER A 278 -6.71 -5.20 17.39
CA SER A 278 -6.36 -5.53 18.76
C SER A 278 -5.03 -4.90 19.16
N ARG A 279 -5.04 -4.28 20.34
CA ARG A 279 -3.87 -3.86 21.11
C ARG A 279 -2.86 -5.02 21.14
N GLY A 280 -1.59 -4.73 20.95
CA GLY A 280 -0.54 -5.58 21.49
C GLY A 280 -0.73 -5.60 23.02
N ASP A 281 -1.33 -6.66 23.52
CA ASP A 281 -1.48 -6.86 24.96
C ASP A 281 -0.11 -7.05 25.59
N ASN A 282 0.40 -5.99 26.19
CA ASN A 282 1.28 -6.07 27.35
C ASN A 282 0.39 -6.10 28.62
N SER A 283 -0.41 -7.15 28.79
CA SER A 283 -0.96 -7.44 30.10
C SER A 283 0.00 -8.35 30.82
N THR A 284 0.65 -7.79 31.82
CA THR A 284 1.31 -8.46 32.96
C THR A 284 0.44 -9.63 33.45
N LEU A 285 1.03 -10.81 33.47
CA LEU A 285 0.51 -11.95 34.19
C LEU A 285 0.55 -11.63 35.70
N ASP A 286 -0.58 -11.28 36.25
CA ASP A 286 -0.80 -11.36 37.70
C ASP A 286 -1.45 -12.71 38.02
N ASP A 287 -0.84 -13.34 39.00
CA ASP A 287 -1.05 -14.62 39.61
C ASP A 287 -2.51 -15.06 39.79
N ALA A 288 -2.76 -16.31 39.43
CA ALA A 288 -3.71 -17.17 40.15
C ALA A 288 -3.23 -18.63 40.09
N ASP A 289 -2.85 -19.10 41.23
CA ASP A 289 -2.61 -20.50 41.59
C ASP A 289 -3.76 -21.42 41.15
N GLU A 290 -3.45 -22.50 40.44
CA GLU A 290 -4.01 -23.81 40.76
C GLU A 290 -3.12 -24.94 40.21
N GLN A 291 -2.76 -25.81 41.11
CA GLN A 291 -1.94 -27.01 40.94
C GLN A 291 -2.63 -28.04 40.03
N SER A 292 -1.92 -28.57 39.06
CA SER A 292 -2.01 -30.00 38.73
C SER A 292 -0.75 -30.47 38.00
N ASN A 293 -0.11 -31.44 38.66
CA ASN A 293 1.01 -32.24 38.17
C ASN A 293 0.77 -32.84 36.79
N LEU A 294 1.81 -32.86 35.91
CA LEU A 294 2.30 -34.11 35.31
C LEU A 294 3.55 -33.87 34.42
N ASN A 295 4.62 -34.50 34.88
CA ASN A 295 5.74 -35.10 34.15
C ASN A 295 6.51 -34.38 33.04
N GLY A 296 7.78 -34.23 33.35
CA GLY A 296 8.91 -33.77 32.58
C GLY A 296 9.20 -34.51 31.26
N GLY A 297 9.67 -33.71 30.34
CA GLY A 297 10.40 -34.12 29.16
C GLY A 297 11.53 -33.12 28.90
N LYS A 298 12.76 -33.55 29.17
CA LYS A 298 13.96 -32.77 28.91
C LYS A 298 14.16 -32.53 27.43
N PHE A 299 14.25 -31.29 27.01
CA PHE A 299 14.84 -30.94 25.70
C PHE A 299 16.35 -30.73 25.88
N GLY A 300 17.11 -31.51 25.09
CA GLY A 300 18.57 -31.51 25.11
C GLY A 300 19.15 -30.29 24.41
N GLU A 301 20.24 -29.79 24.98
CA GLU A 301 21.11 -28.78 24.40
C GLU A 301 21.75 -29.26 23.11
N PHE A 302 21.70 -28.40 22.06
CA PHE A 302 22.51 -28.57 20.86
C PHE A 302 23.83 -27.84 21.06
N LYS A 303 24.90 -28.61 21.25
CA LYS A 303 26.29 -28.14 21.16
C LYS A 303 26.72 -28.15 19.68
N SER A 304 27.33 -27.07 19.25
CA SER A 304 28.09 -26.94 18.03
C SER A 304 29.41 -27.71 18.12
N ASP A 305 29.68 -28.66 17.26
CA ASP A 305 31.04 -29.11 16.96
C ASP A 305 31.30 -29.00 15.45
N ALA A 306 32.27 -28.17 15.16
CA ALA A 306 32.90 -28.09 13.86
C ALA A 306 34.03 -29.14 13.79
N SER A 307 34.04 -30.00 12.78
CA SER A 307 35.27 -30.57 12.29
C SER A 307 35.14 -31.01 10.81
N GLU A 308 36.15 -30.63 10.05
CA GLU A 308 36.45 -30.91 8.68
C GLU A 308 36.40 -32.39 8.32
N ASN A 309 35.87 -32.74 7.11
CA ASN A 309 36.64 -33.58 6.19
C ASN A 309 36.10 -33.55 4.78
N SER A 310 36.98 -33.19 3.90
CA SER A 310 36.91 -33.30 2.44
C SER A 310 36.82 -34.76 1.97
N LYS A 311 35.95 -35.06 0.96
CA LYS A 311 36.30 -35.87 -0.22
C LYS A 311 35.22 -35.79 -1.28
N SER A 312 35.72 -35.54 -2.49
CA SER A 312 35.09 -35.62 -3.79
C SER A 312 34.37 -36.95 -4.05
N ASP A 313 33.18 -36.87 -4.70
CA ASP A 313 32.86 -37.75 -5.84
C ASP A 313 31.67 -37.20 -6.62
N SER A 314 31.86 -37.11 -7.91
CA SER A 314 30.90 -36.65 -8.94
C SER A 314 30.04 -37.82 -9.47
N PRO A 315 29.23 -37.63 -10.53
CA PRO A 315 27.78 -37.59 -10.41
C PRO A 315 27.09 -38.79 -11.08
N ALA A 316 26.02 -39.27 -10.52
CA ALA A 316 25.10 -40.14 -11.27
C ALA A 316 23.72 -40.18 -10.64
N ASN A 317 22.75 -39.81 -11.46
CA ASN A 317 21.33 -40.18 -11.45
C ASN A 317 20.33 -39.00 -11.42
N LEU A 318 20.37 -38.29 -12.55
CA LEU A 318 19.16 -37.61 -13.07
C LEU A 318 18.43 -38.61 -13.99
N ASN A 319 17.51 -39.41 -13.44
CA ASN A 319 16.49 -40.12 -14.22
C ASN A 319 15.53 -40.82 -13.28
N ARG A 320 14.52 -40.08 -12.74
CA ARG A 320 13.31 -40.66 -12.17
C ARG A 320 12.20 -39.60 -12.10
N PHE A 321 11.75 -39.10 -13.24
CA PHE A 321 10.40 -38.59 -13.43
C PHE A 321 9.98 -38.79 -14.90
N SER A 322 9.65 -40.02 -15.23
CA SER A 322 8.92 -40.34 -16.44
C SER A 322 7.98 -41.49 -16.14
N LYS A 323 6.79 -41.12 -15.66
CA LYS A 323 5.57 -41.93 -15.78
C LYS A 323 4.40 -41.02 -15.44
N VAL A 324 3.97 -40.21 -16.38
CA VAL A 324 2.61 -39.70 -16.46
C VAL A 324 1.90 -40.61 -17.43
N ALA A 325 0.86 -41.29 -16.94
CA ALA A 325 0.09 -42.25 -17.67
C ALA A 325 -0.60 -41.60 -18.88
N ASP A 326 -0.52 -42.31 -20.00
CA ASP A 326 -1.28 -42.07 -21.22
C ASP A 326 -2.77 -42.12 -20.91
N ILE A 327 -3.49 -41.04 -21.09
CA ILE A 327 -4.94 -41.00 -21.16
C ILE A 327 -5.30 -41.12 -22.65
N ASN A 328 -5.65 -42.32 -23.07
CA ASN A 328 -6.23 -42.61 -24.38
C ASN A 328 -7.61 -41.94 -24.48
N PHE A 329 -7.76 -40.99 -25.37
CA PHE A 329 -9.07 -40.59 -25.89
C PHE A 329 -9.53 -41.64 -26.91
N ALA A 330 -10.46 -42.49 -26.49
CA ALA A 330 -11.17 -43.40 -27.39
C ALA A 330 -12.19 -42.59 -28.18
N ASP A 331 -12.06 -42.68 -29.50
CA ASP A 331 -12.96 -42.22 -30.53
C ASP A 331 -14.33 -42.90 -30.33
N GLY A 332 -15.34 -42.08 -30.01
CA GLY A 332 -16.71 -42.51 -29.80
C GLY A 332 -17.68 -41.73 -30.67
N SER A 333 -17.77 -42.10 -31.96
CA SER A 333 -18.85 -41.68 -32.85
C SER A 333 -20.20 -42.23 -32.34
N ALA A 334 -20.99 -41.37 -31.69
CA ALA A 334 -22.38 -41.65 -31.36
C ALA A 334 -23.32 -40.93 -32.31
N LYS A 335 -24.07 -41.67 -33.06
CA LYS A 335 -25.12 -41.23 -33.98
C LYS A 335 -26.22 -40.47 -33.24
N CYS A 336 -26.57 -39.33 -33.85
CA CYS A 336 -27.73 -38.50 -33.49
C CYS A 336 -29.02 -39.30 -33.69
N GLY A 337 -29.73 -39.61 -32.61
CA GLY A 337 -31.10 -40.16 -32.63
C GLY A 337 -32.04 -39.02 -32.27
N ASP A 338 -32.96 -38.72 -33.19
CA ASP A 338 -34.08 -37.81 -32.99
C ASP A 338 -34.90 -38.23 -31.75
N ASN A 339 -34.94 -37.34 -30.78
CA ASN A 339 -35.94 -37.39 -29.73
C ASN A 339 -36.37 -35.99 -29.37
N SER A 340 -37.47 -35.53 -30.02
CA SER A 340 -38.18 -34.29 -29.74
C SER A 340 -38.87 -34.40 -28.37
N GLY A 341 -38.14 -34.23 -27.32
CA GLY A 341 -38.60 -34.11 -25.94
C GLY A 341 -38.25 -32.77 -25.37
N LYS A 342 -39.27 -32.00 -24.94
CA LYS A 342 -39.20 -30.68 -24.32
C LYS A 342 -38.04 -30.61 -23.30
N ILE A 343 -36.98 -29.94 -23.68
CA ILE A 343 -35.96 -29.48 -22.73
C ILE A 343 -36.44 -28.15 -22.15
N SER A 344 -36.88 -28.21 -20.90
CA SER A 344 -37.18 -27.05 -20.09
C SER A 344 -35.96 -26.11 -20.06
N LYS A 345 -36.22 -24.83 -20.23
CA LYS A 345 -35.24 -23.72 -20.18
C LYS A 345 -34.72 -23.52 -18.74
N GLU A 346 -33.94 -24.41 -18.19
CA GLU A 346 -33.40 -24.26 -16.83
C GLU A 346 -31.89 -24.49 -16.69
N THR A 347 -31.13 -24.38 -17.78
CA THR A 347 -29.64 -24.42 -17.69
C THR A 347 -28.96 -23.17 -18.19
N ASN A 348 -29.63 -22.00 -18.14
CA ASN A 348 -29.00 -20.69 -18.28
C ASN A 348 -28.86 -20.06 -16.91
N GLY A 349 -27.77 -20.32 -16.20
CA GLY A 349 -27.68 -19.71 -14.90
C GLY A 349 -26.43 -19.95 -14.07
N VAL A 350 -25.29 -20.26 -14.68
CA VAL A 350 -24.04 -20.31 -13.90
C VAL A 350 -23.15 -19.09 -14.12
N PHE A 351 -23.42 -18.31 -15.17
CA PHE A 351 -22.70 -17.05 -15.39
C PHE A 351 -23.74 -15.94 -15.56
N GLY A 352 -23.80 -15.02 -14.60
CA GLY A 352 -24.61 -13.83 -14.65
C GLY A 352 -24.41 -13.05 -15.96
N SER A 353 -25.40 -12.29 -16.38
CA SER A 353 -25.32 -11.46 -17.60
C SER A 353 -24.18 -10.42 -17.41
N ALA A 354 -23.61 -9.95 -18.54
CA ALA A 354 -22.55 -8.94 -18.49
C ALA A 354 -22.97 -7.62 -17.79
N SER A 355 -24.29 -7.40 -17.60
CA SER A 355 -24.84 -6.34 -16.76
C SER A 355 -24.60 -6.54 -15.26
N ASP A 356 -24.35 -7.80 -14.83
CA ASP A 356 -24.11 -8.13 -13.43
C ASP A 356 -22.66 -7.81 -13.02
N PHE A 357 -21.78 -7.49 -13.96
CA PHE A 357 -20.34 -7.21 -13.70
C PHE A 357 -19.92 -5.74 -13.84
N CYS A 358 -20.78 -4.89 -14.32
CA CYS A 358 -20.47 -3.48 -14.52
C CYS A 358 -21.68 -2.60 -14.22
N GLY A 359 -21.81 -2.12 -13.05
CA GLY A 359 -22.75 -1.07 -12.75
C GLY A 359 -23.51 -1.26 -11.46
N ALA A 360 -23.34 -0.28 -10.61
CA ALA A 360 -24.20 0.13 -9.50
C ALA A 360 -24.88 -1.00 -8.69
N ASN A 361 -24.26 -1.43 -7.61
CA ASN A 361 -24.87 -1.84 -6.33
C ASN A 361 -26.22 -2.59 -6.35
N ASN A 362 -26.38 -3.55 -7.27
CA ASN A 362 -27.38 -4.60 -7.15
C ASN A 362 -26.69 -5.96 -6.98
N ASP A 363 -25.61 -6.00 -6.22
CA ASP A 363 -24.95 -7.26 -5.92
C ASP A 363 -25.90 -8.15 -5.11
N LYS A 364 -26.23 -9.31 -5.69
CA LYS A 364 -26.97 -10.37 -5.03
C LYS A 364 -26.13 -11.07 -3.95
N PHE A 365 -24.87 -10.67 -3.85
CA PHE A 365 -23.88 -11.24 -2.95
C PHE A 365 -23.58 -10.28 -1.82
N GLY A 366 -23.57 -10.77 -0.60
CA GLY A 366 -23.24 -10.01 0.60
C GLY A 366 -22.38 -10.83 1.54
N PHE A 367 -21.57 -10.16 2.31
CA PHE A 367 -20.66 -10.74 3.30
C PHE A 367 -21.08 -10.34 4.70
N ALA A 368 -21.02 -11.28 5.65
CA ALA A 368 -21.36 -11.06 7.05
C ALA A 368 -20.24 -10.32 7.81
N SER A 369 -19.01 -10.41 7.31
CA SER A 369 -17.79 -9.82 7.92
C SER A 369 -16.78 -9.46 6.84
N ASN A 370 -15.67 -8.83 7.23
CA ASN A 370 -14.61 -8.42 6.31
C ASN A 370 -13.20 -8.67 6.93
N HIS A 371 -13.00 -9.85 7.53
CA HIS A 371 -11.71 -10.25 8.12
C HIS A 371 -10.60 -10.32 7.08
N ALA A 372 -10.94 -10.73 5.85
CA ALA A 372 -10.00 -10.76 4.72
C ALA A 372 -9.60 -9.35 4.22
N GLY A 373 -10.25 -8.29 4.72
CA GLY A 373 -9.95 -6.90 4.36
C GLY A 373 -10.22 -6.58 2.90
N GLY A 374 -11.34 -7.09 2.35
CA GLY A 374 -11.82 -6.76 1.01
C GLY A 374 -11.10 -7.49 -0.14
N THR A 375 -10.28 -8.51 0.16
CA THR A 375 -9.59 -9.30 -0.87
C THR A 375 -9.71 -10.80 -0.61
N LEU A 376 -10.05 -11.57 -1.64
CA LEU A 376 -10.14 -13.02 -1.59
C LEU A 376 -9.33 -13.64 -2.73
N GLY A 377 -8.42 -14.54 -2.40
CA GLY A 377 -7.54 -15.18 -3.38
C GLY A 377 -6.63 -14.23 -4.17
N GLY A 378 -6.44 -13.00 -3.68
CA GLY A 378 -5.63 -11.96 -4.33
C GLY A 378 -6.43 -11.00 -5.22
N MET A 379 -7.73 -11.10 -5.24
CA MET A 379 -8.64 -10.23 -5.98
C MET A 379 -9.58 -9.50 -5.02
N THR A 380 -10.01 -8.30 -5.38
CA THR A 380 -11.01 -7.56 -4.59
C THR A 380 -12.33 -8.34 -4.53
N SER A 381 -13.00 -8.31 -3.36
CA SER A 381 -14.30 -8.95 -3.14
C SER A 381 -15.50 -8.03 -3.41
N GLY A 382 -15.27 -6.74 -3.66
CA GLY A 382 -16.31 -5.70 -3.71
C GLY A 382 -16.57 -5.04 -2.35
N GLN A 383 -16.06 -5.61 -1.25
CA GLN A 383 -16.08 -4.99 0.06
C GLN A 383 -15.02 -3.89 0.16
N GLU A 384 -15.05 -3.12 1.25
CA GLU A 384 -13.98 -2.16 1.56
C GLU A 384 -12.62 -2.87 1.65
N VAL A 385 -11.62 -2.36 0.92
CA VAL A 385 -10.25 -2.86 1.11
C VAL A 385 -9.60 -2.08 2.23
N VAL A 386 -9.22 -2.81 3.30
CA VAL A 386 -8.67 -2.24 4.53
C VAL A 386 -7.19 -2.59 4.65
N ILE A 387 -6.34 -1.55 4.68
CA ILE A 387 -4.88 -1.67 4.73
C ILE A 387 -4.36 -0.92 5.96
N LYS A 388 -3.50 -1.56 6.76
CA LYS A 388 -2.77 -0.90 7.84
C LYS A 388 -1.28 -0.84 7.51
N THR A 389 -0.70 0.33 7.61
CA THR A 389 0.69 0.62 7.23
C THR A 389 1.45 1.18 8.43
N HIS A 390 2.58 0.57 8.79
CA HIS A 390 3.37 0.94 9.96
C HIS A 390 4.62 1.71 9.56
N PHE A 391 4.77 2.90 10.11
CA PHE A 391 5.89 3.79 9.89
C PHE A 391 6.84 3.78 11.09
N LYS A 392 8.12 3.53 10.84
CA LYS A 392 9.13 3.71 11.87
C LYS A 392 9.32 5.20 12.21
N PRO A 393 9.90 5.53 13.37
CA PRO A 393 10.33 6.89 13.68
C PRO A 393 11.27 7.45 12.60
N THR A 394 11.23 8.77 12.41
CA THR A 394 12.15 9.46 11.49
C THR A 394 13.59 9.26 11.96
N PRO A 395 14.52 8.76 11.12
CA PRO A 395 15.89 8.49 11.58
C PRO A 395 16.72 9.76 11.79
N SER A 396 16.28 10.87 11.25
CA SER A 396 16.95 12.16 11.41
C SER A 396 16.43 12.85 12.67
N ILE A 397 17.15 12.68 13.79
CA ILE A 397 16.86 13.29 15.10
C ILE A 397 18.02 14.17 15.55
N ILE A 398 17.76 15.11 16.46
CA ILE A 398 18.77 16.09 16.92
C ILE A 398 19.71 15.46 17.96
N LEU A 399 19.30 14.37 18.60
CA LEU A 399 20.13 13.62 19.54
C LEU A 399 21.42 13.12 18.87
N SER A 400 22.55 13.31 19.55
CA SER A 400 23.85 12.79 19.10
C SER A 400 23.83 11.26 19.06
N GLN A 401 24.26 10.68 17.93
CA GLN A 401 24.22 9.22 17.73
C GLN A 401 25.58 8.70 17.23
N PRO A 402 26.05 7.53 17.71
CA PRO A 402 27.22 6.88 17.15
C PRO A 402 26.93 6.39 15.73
N THR A 403 27.91 6.54 14.84
CA THR A 403 27.85 6.08 13.44
C THR A 403 29.25 5.89 12.87
N GLN A 404 29.34 5.63 11.57
CA GLN A 404 30.59 5.55 10.84
C GLN A 404 30.64 6.55 9.69
N ASN A 405 31.84 7.00 9.37
CA ASN A 405 32.11 7.77 8.16
C ASN A 405 32.38 6.86 6.94
N VAL A 406 32.55 7.46 5.78
CA VAL A 406 32.82 6.74 4.50
C VAL A 406 34.14 5.94 4.51
N ARG A 407 35.04 6.18 5.49
CA ARG A 407 36.30 5.47 5.69
C ARG A 407 36.17 4.33 6.70
N GLY A 408 34.97 4.10 7.26
CA GLY A 408 34.73 3.05 8.28
C GLY A 408 35.20 3.43 9.69
N GLN A 409 35.49 4.69 9.96
CA GLN A 409 35.88 5.18 11.28
C GLN A 409 34.64 5.54 12.10
N ASP A 410 34.64 5.21 13.37
CA ASP A 410 33.58 5.57 14.31
C ASP A 410 33.57 7.09 14.56
N VAL A 411 32.41 7.69 14.45
CA VAL A 411 32.18 9.12 14.61
C VAL A 411 30.83 9.37 15.29
N ILE A 412 30.62 10.57 15.78
CA ILE A 412 29.31 10.99 16.31
C ILE A 412 28.59 11.78 15.22
N CYS A 413 27.35 11.37 14.96
CA CYS A 413 26.43 12.09 14.07
C CYS A 413 25.62 13.10 14.89
N GLU A 414 25.81 14.38 14.60
CA GLU A 414 25.01 15.47 15.14
C GLU A 414 24.24 16.14 14.00
N LEU A 415 22.93 15.99 14.01
CA LEU A 415 22.07 16.55 12.99
C LEU A 415 21.65 17.96 13.38
N ARG A 416 21.83 18.88 12.42
CA ARG A 416 21.29 20.23 12.46
C ARG A 416 20.21 20.29 11.40
N GLY A 417 19.00 20.74 11.72
CA GLY A 417 17.99 20.87 10.70
C GLY A 417 16.57 20.65 11.20
N ARG A 418 15.65 20.69 10.26
CA ARG A 418 14.20 20.63 10.50
C ARG A 418 13.69 19.27 10.08
N HIS A 419 13.38 18.42 11.05
CA HIS A 419 12.92 17.05 10.79
C HIS A 419 11.47 16.89 11.26
N ASP A 420 10.75 15.92 10.66
CA ASP A 420 9.41 15.56 11.12
C ASP A 420 9.50 14.77 12.42
N PRO A 421 8.80 15.16 13.46
CA PRO A 421 8.74 14.39 14.68
C PRO A 421 7.94 13.08 14.50
N CYS A 422 6.98 13.05 13.56
CA CYS A 422 6.20 11.87 13.21
C CYS A 422 5.93 11.85 11.70
N ILE A 423 6.62 10.97 10.98
CA ILE A 423 6.49 10.86 9.51
C ILE A 423 5.14 10.29 9.08
N GLY A 424 4.46 9.52 9.94
CA GLY A 424 3.18 8.88 9.63
C GLY A 424 2.07 9.88 9.31
N VAL A 425 2.11 11.08 9.89
CA VAL A 425 1.14 12.16 9.61
C VAL A 425 1.11 12.48 8.11
N ARG A 426 2.26 12.78 7.51
CA ARG A 426 2.36 13.00 6.06
C ARG A 426 2.31 11.70 5.26
N GLY A 427 2.72 10.61 5.89
CA GLY A 427 2.67 9.25 5.35
C GLY A 427 1.25 8.81 5.01
N SER A 428 0.23 9.27 5.75
CA SER A 428 -1.18 8.97 5.49
C SER A 428 -1.62 9.49 4.11
N VAL A 429 -1.22 10.70 3.75
CA VAL A 429 -1.53 11.30 2.43
C VAL A 429 -0.84 10.51 1.31
N VAL A 430 0.40 10.06 1.54
CA VAL A 430 1.15 9.24 0.57
C VAL A 430 0.53 7.86 0.43
N ALA A 431 0.06 7.25 1.53
CA ALA A 431 -0.63 5.97 1.50
C ALA A 431 -1.92 6.05 0.66
N THR A 432 -2.73 7.11 0.88
CA THR A 432 -3.90 7.41 0.02
C THR A 432 -3.52 7.45 -1.45
N ALA A 433 -2.47 8.20 -1.80
CA ALA A 433 -2.03 8.36 -3.19
C ALA A 433 -1.56 7.04 -3.82
N MET A 434 -0.81 6.23 -3.09
CA MET A 434 -0.34 4.93 -3.59
C MET A 434 -1.48 3.94 -3.76
N ALA A 435 -2.47 3.94 -2.85
CA ALA A 435 -3.67 3.11 -3.00
C ALA A 435 -4.49 3.50 -4.24
N ARG A 436 -4.64 4.80 -4.51
CA ARG A 436 -5.30 5.31 -5.72
C ARG A 436 -4.60 4.84 -7.00
N LEU A 437 -3.26 4.91 -7.05
CA LEU A 437 -2.47 4.43 -8.19
C LEU A 437 -2.64 2.93 -8.43
N VAL A 438 -2.58 2.10 -7.38
CA VAL A 438 -2.79 0.66 -7.50
C VAL A 438 -4.19 0.36 -7.99
N THR A 439 -5.21 0.97 -7.39
CA THR A 439 -6.61 0.71 -7.75
C THR A 439 -6.89 1.10 -9.20
N ALA A 440 -6.43 2.27 -9.65
CA ALA A 440 -6.59 2.71 -11.03
C ALA A 440 -5.84 1.80 -12.02
N ASP A 441 -4.60 1.39 -11.70
CA ASP A 441 -3.82 0.44 -12.51
C ASP A 441 -4.55 -0.89 -12.67
N MET A 442 -5.07 -1.46 -11.57
CA MET A 442 -5.81 -2.72 -11.55
C MET A 442 -7.14 -2.62 -12.30
N MET A 443 -7.87 -1.50 -12.18
CA MET A 443 -9.11 -1.29 -12.94
C MET A 443 -8.83 -1.25 -14.44
N LEU A 444 -7.78 -0.58 -14.89
CA LEU A 444 -7.40 -0.53 -16.29
C LEU A 444 -6.91 -1.89 -16.82
N LEU A 445 -6.20 -2.66 -16.01
CA LEU A 445 -5.79 -4.04 -16.34
C LEU A 445 -7.00 -4.96 -16.50
N ASN A 446 -8.02 -4.80 -15.66
CA ASN A 446 -9.21 -5.65 -15.63
C ASN A 446 -10.12 -5.50 -16.89
N LEU A 447 -9.93 -4.45 -17.68
CA LEU A 447 -10.76 -4.22 -18.88
C LEU A 447 -10.76 -5.39 -19.87
N SER A 448 -9.65 -6.12 -19.98
CA SER A 448 -9.49 -7.26 -20.87
C SER A 448 -9.66 -8.63 -20.20
N ALA A 449 -10.08 -8.68 -18.95
CA ALA A 449 -10.13 -9.92 -18.16
C ALA A 449 -11.13 -10.95 -18.70
N ASN A 450 -12.19 -10.51 -19.40
CA ASN A 450 -13.17 -11.42 -19.97
C ASN A 450 -13.64 -10.97 -21.37
N LEU A 451 -14.16 -11.93 -22.15
CA LEU A 451 -14.61 -11.68 -23.52
C LEU A 451 -15.80 -10.70 -23.59
N ALA A 452 -16.68 -10.70 -22.58
CA ALA A 452 -17.83 -9.80 -22.57
C ALA A 452 -17.41 -8.33 -22.50
N ASN A 453 -16.38 -8.02 -21.69
CA ASN A 453 -15.79 -6.68 -21.61
C ASN A 453 -15.22 -6.26 -22.96
N LEU A 454 -14.42 -7.13 -23.60
CA LEU A 454 -13.85 -6.85 -24.93
C LEU A 454 -14.95 -6.61 -25.97
N LYS A 455 -15.99 -7.43 -26.00
CA LYS A 455 -17.12 -7.24 -26.91
C LYS A 455 -17.82 -5.90 -26.69
N LYS A 456 -18.02 -5.46 -25.43
CA LYS A 456 -18.62 -4.13 -25.15
C LYS A 456 -17.76 -2.99 -25.68
N ILE A 457 -16.43 -3.06 -25.46
CA ILE A 457 -15.49 -2.03 -25.91
C ILE A 457 -15.52 -1.89 -27.43
N TYR A 458 -15.50 -3.02 -28.18
CA TYR A 458 -15.41 -3.00 -29.64
C TYR A 458 -16.76 -2.99 -30.37
N ALA A 459 -17.88 -3.22 -29.68
CA ALA A 459 -19.22 -3.20 -30.32
C ALA A 459 -19.61 -1.83 -30.89
N GLY A 460 -19.06 -0.74 -30.35
CA GLY A 460 -19.28 0.62 -30.85
C GLY A 460 -18.36 1.06 -31.99
N MET A 461 -17.34 0.26 -32.33
CA MET A 461 -16.34 0.62 -33.36
C MET A 461 -16.69 0.13 -34.76
N SER A 462 -17.73 -0.69 -34.89
CA SER A 462 -18.17 -1.27 -36.18
C SER A 462 -19.29 -0.46 -36.86
N LYS A 463 -19.30 0.87 -36.73
CA LYS A 463 -20.18 1.77 -37.48
C LYS A 463 -19.41 2.80 -38.26
#